data_ba0b0f7b8e2d056c4e5839a199f4923e
#
_entry.id   ba0b0f7b8e2d056c4e5839a199f4923e
#
_cell.length_a   1.000
_cell.length_b   1.000
_cell.length_c   1.000
_cell.angle_alpha   90.00
_cell.angle_beta   90.00
_cell.angle_gamma   90.00
#
_symmetry.space_group_name_H-M   'P 1'
#
loop_
_entity.id
_entity.type
_entity.pdbx_description
1 polymer ?
#
loop_
_entity_poly.entity_id
_entity_poly.type
_entity_poly.pdbx_seq_one_letter_code
_entity_poly.pdbx_strand_id
1 'polypeptide(L)'
;MEYKLFESEWKVMELVWGREPISAKDVSLLAAEQYGWNKNTTYTVIKKCEAKGILHREEPGFMCTALISREEVCRSETQGLIDKLFGGSRRALFSALLEDESLSAEELDELRAMIEKK
;
A
#
# COMPACT_ATOMS: atom_id res chain seq x y z
N MET A 1 4.11 -8.62 -12.47
CA MET A 1 5.11 -8.52 -11.43
C MET A 1 4.46 -8.45 -10.06
N GLU A 2 4.94 -9.22 -9.12
CA GLU A 2 4.35 -9.29 -7.79
C GLU A 2 5.06 -8.35 -6.82
N TYR A 3 4.29 -7.47 -6.17
CA TYR A 3 4.83 -6.54 -5.18
C TYR A 3 4.27 -6.88 -3.82
N LYS A 4 5.15 -7.34 -2.95
CA LYS A 4 4.78 -7.66 -1.57
C LYS A 4 5.59 -6.78 -0.63
N LEU A 5 4.91 -5.92 0.11
CA LEU A 5 5.53 -5.00 1.03
C LEU A 5 5.32 -5.44 2.47
N PHE A 6 6.37 -5.31 3.28
CA PHE A 6 6.21 -5.42 4.73
C PHE A 6 5.46 -4.17 5.22
N GLU A 7 4.84 -4.27 6.39
CA GLU A 7 4.06 -3.17 6.94
C GLU A 7 4.85 -1.86 7.03
N SER A 8 6.11 -1.93 7.45
CA SER A 8 6.97 -0.74 7.55
C SER A 8 7.22 -0.10 6.18
N GLU A 9 7.40 -0.92 5.16
CA GLU A 9 7.61 -0.44 3.80
C GLU A 9 6.36 0.22 3.24
N TRP A 10 5.21 -0.39 3.50
CA TRP A 10 3.92 0.19 3.13
C TRP A 10 3.74 1.58 3.76
N LYS A 11 4.08 1.70 5.05
CA LYS A 11 3.98 2.96 5.78
C LYS A 11 4.84 4.06 5.17
N VAL A 12 6.08 3.74 4.77
CA VAL A 12 6.94 4.71 4.09
C VAL A 12 6.34 5.10 2.73
N MET A 13 5.91 4.12 1.95
CA MET A 13 5.33 4.42 0.64
C MET A 13 4.06 5.25 0.75
N GLU A 14 3.24 5.04 1.78
CA GLU A 14 2.06 5.87 2.04
C GLU A 14 2.43 7.33 2.26
N LEU A 15 3.58 7.59 2.87
CA LEU A 15 4.05 8.97 3.08
C LEU A 15 4.59 9.58 1.79
N VAL A 16 5.10 8.77 0.89
CA VAL A 16 5.66 9.23 -0.39
C VAL A 16 4.56 9.46 -1.42
N TRP A 17 3.62 8.53 -1.56
CA TRP A 17 2.53 8.67 -2.53
C TRP A 17 1.71 9.94 -2.26
N GLY A 18 1.50 10.71 -3.31
CA GLY A 18 0.75 11.95 -3.23
C GLY A 18 1.55 13.17 -2.78
N ARG A 19 2.78 12.95 -2.30
CA ARG A 19 3.66 14.04 -1.86
C ARG A 19 4.95 14.12 -2.66
N GLU A 20 5.15 13.17 -3.56
CA GLU A 20 6.41 13.05 -4.31
C GLU A 20 6.60 14.17 -5.32
N PRO A 21 7.81 14.66 -5.53
CA PRO A 21 8.99 14.24 -4.78
C PRO A 21 9.01 14.82 -3.36
N ILE A 22 9.48 14.04 -2.41
CA ILE A 22 9.55 14.46 -1.01
C ILE A 22 10.93 14.07 -0.45
N SER A 23 11.56 14.96 0.32
CA SER A 23 12.87 14.67 0.89
C SER A 23 12.79 13.56 1.94
N ALA A 24 13.86 12.77 2.06
CA ALA A 24 13.94 11.75 3.09
C ALA A 24 13.78 12.36 4.49
N LYS A 25 14.28 13.60 4.68
CA LYS A 25 14.10 14.33 5.93
C LYS A 25 12.63 14.55 6.24
N ASP A 26 11.86 15.01 5.25
CA ASP A 26 10.43 15.28 5.44
C ASP A 26 9.64 13.97 5.67
N VAL A 27 10.02 12.89 4.98
CA VAL A 27 9.45 11.58 5.26
C VAL A 27 9.70 11.18 6.72
N SER A 28 10.93 11.42 7.20
CA SER A 28 11.31 11.14 8.59
C SER A 28 10.47 11.94 9.59
N LEU A 29 10.21 13.21 9.30
CA LEU A 29 9.40 14.07 10.17
C LEU A 29 7.96 13.58 10.22
N LEU A 30 7.40 13.21 9.08
CA LEU A 30 6.04 12.66 9.01
C LEU A 30 5.94 11.32 9.72
N ALA A 31 6.94 10.46 9.57
CA ALA A 31 6.97 9.16 10.22
C ALA A 31 7.05 9.29 11.74
N ALA A 32 7.83 10.27 12.22
CA ALA A 32 7.91 10.56 13.66
C ALA A 32 6.56 10.99 14.20
N GLU A 33 5.87 11.86 13.46
CA GLU A 33 4.56 12.38 13.86
C GLU A 33 3.46 11.32 13.81
N GLN A 34 3.42 10.54 12.75
CA GLN A 34 2.32 9.59 12.54
C GLN A 34 2.55 8.23 13.18
N TYR A 35 3.79 7.75 13.24
CA TYR A 35 4.12 6.40 13.70
C TYR A 35 5.03 6.35 14.91
N GLY A 36 5.55 7.49 15.35
CA GLY A 36 6.50 7.54 16.46
C GLY A 36 7.87 6.95 16.12
N TRP A 37 8.22 6.88 14.86
CA TRP A 37 9.51 6.33 14.42
C TRP A 37 10.63 7.34 14.62
N ASN A 38 11.79 6.85 15.06
CA ASN A 38 12.96 7.70 15.07
C ASN A 38 13.54 7.81 13.65
N LYS A 39 14.43 8.78 13.47
CA LYS A 39 15.05 9.06 12.17
C LYS A 39 15.76 7.85 11.57
N ASN A 40 16.51 7.12 12.38
CA ASN A 40 17.28 5.97 11.92
C ASN A 40 16.36 4.85 11.39
N THR A 41 15.26 4.60 12.08
CA THR A 41 14.27 3.62 11.65
C THR A 41 13.71 3.99 10.27
N THR A 42 13.34 5.25 10.10
CA THR A 42 12.78 5.73 8.83
C THR A 42 13.78 5.58 7.69
N TYR A 43 15.02 6.03 7.89
CA TYR A 43 16.06 5.91 6.85
C TYR A 43 16.36 4.46 6.50
N THR A 44 16.33 3.57 7.48
CA THR A 44 16.54 2.14 7.24
C THR A 44 15.45 1.58 6.33
N VAL A 45 14.20 1.94 6.59
CA VAL A 45 13.07 1.46 5.78
C VAL A 45 13.11 2.08 4.38
N ILE A 46 13.48 3.35 4.26
CA ILE A 46 13.64 3.99 2.94
C ILE A 46 14.68 3.22 2.10
N LYS A 47 15.80 2.84 2.70
CA LYS A 47 16.83 2.05 2.02
C LYS A 47 16.31 0.69 1.58
N LYS A 48 15.47 0.06 2.39
CA LYS A 48 14.84 -1.21 2.03
C LYS A 48 13.93 -1.06 0.82
N CYS A 49 13.16 0.04 0.76
CA CYS A 49 12.31 0.33 -0.37
C CYS A 49 13.12 0.57 -1.64
N GLU A 50 14.26 1.28 -1.52
CA GLU A 50 15.18 1.46 -2.63
C GLU A 50 15.72 0.11 -3.14
N ALA A 51 16.13 -0.74 -2.22
CA ALA A 51 16.69 -2.05 -2.55
C ALA A 51 15.67 -2.93 -3.28
N LYS A 52 14.41 -2.80 -2.94
CA LYS A 52 13.32 -3.53 -3.61
C LYS A 52 12.96 -2.95 -4.98
N GLY A 53 13.49 -1.77 -5.32
CA GLY A 53 13.17 -1.11 -6.59
C GLY A 53 11.81 -0.44 -6.63
N ILE A 54 11.21 -0.16 -5.46
CA ILE A 54 9.90 0.50 -5.40
C ILE A 54 9.99 1.98 -5.09
N LEU A 55 11.17 2.45 -4.68
CA LEU A 55 11.42 3.85 -4.37
C LEU A 55 12.75 4.27 -4.98
N HIS A 56 12.79 5.48 -5.54
CA HIS A 56 14.00 6.10 -6.06
C HIS A 56 14.34 7.29 -5.19
N ARG A 57 15.62 7.41 -4.82
CA ARG A 57 16.10 8.54 -4.04
C ARG A 57 17.21 9.23 -4.81
N GLU A 58 17.08 10.53 -4.96
CA GLU A 58 17.96 11.32 -5.80
C GLU A 58 18.53 12.54 -5.08
N GLU A 59 19.78 12.82 -5.36
CA GLU A 59 20.42 14.05 -4.90
C GLU A 59 20.06 15.21 -5.84
N PRO A 60 20.06 16.49 -5.37
CA PRO A 60 20.33 16.88 -3.99
C PRO A 60 19.12 16.73 -3.06
N GLY A 61 19.39 16.60 -1.74
CA GLY A 61 18.35 16.58 -0.73
C GLY A 61 17.67 15.25 -0.50
N PHE A 62 18.21 14.16 -1.07
CA PHE A 62 17.63 12.82 -0.93
C PHE A 62 16.14 12.82 -1.25
N MET A 63 15.79 13.33 -2.44
CA MET A 63 14.41 13.41 -2.88
C MET A 63 13.88 12.04 -3.26
N CYS A 64 12.78 11.65 -2.62
CA CYS A 64 12.16 10.34 -2.80
C CYS A 64 11.01 10.41 -3.78
N THR A 65 10.98 9.44 -4.70
CA THR A 65 9.93 9.30 -5.70
C THR A 65 9.52 7.83 -5.76
N ALA A 66 8.22 7.56 -5.84
CA ALA A 66 7.74 6.20 -5.97
C ALA A 66 7.98 5.68 -7.39
N LEU A 67 8.47 4.45 -7.49
CA LEU A 67 8.66 3.77 -8.77
C LEU A 67 7.48 2.87 -9.11
N ILE A 68 6.52 2.76 -8.20
CA ILE A 68 5.35 1.92 -8.33
C ILE A 68 4.17 2.68 -7.72
N SER A 69 2.99 2.56 -8.31
CA SER A 69 1.80 3.23 -7.81
C SER A 69 1.17 2.45 -6.65
N ARG A 70 0.38 3.17 -5.85
CA ARG A 70 -0.39 2.57 -4.76
C ARG A 70 -1.36 1.51 -5.31
N GLU A 71 -1.98 1.81 -6.45
CA GLU A 71 -2.93 0.92 -7.10
C GLU A 71 -2.27 -0.39 -7.56
N GLU A 72 -1.05 -0.30 -8.07
CA GLU A 72 -0.31 -1.49 -8.49
C GLU A 72 0.00 -2.40 -7.31
N VAL A 73 0.41 -1.82 -6.17
CA VAL A 73 0.68 -2.60 -4.96
C VAL A 73 -0.61 -3.24 -4.44
N CYS A 74 -1.69 -2.46 -4.37
CA CYS A 74 -2.99 -2.97 -3.89
C CYS A 74 -3.47 -4.13 -4.76
N ARG A 75 -3.32 -4.01 -6.07
CA ARG A 75 -3.73 -5.06 -7.01
C ARG A 75 -2.90 -6.33 -6.82
N SER A 76 -1.59 -6.16 -6.69
CA SER A 76 -0.67 -7.27 -6.49
C SER A 76 -0.92 -7.99 -5.16
N GLU A 77 -1.10 -7.24 -4.07
CA GLU A 77 -1.36 -7.84 -2.76
C GLU A 77 -2.75 -8.49 -2.69
N THR A 78 -3.73 -7.90 -3.36
CA THR A 78 -5.07 -8.51 -3.45
C THR A 78 -5.00 -9.84 -4.16
N GLN A 79 -4.28 -9.91 -5.28
CA GLN A 79 -4.10 -11.16 -6.02
C GLN A 79 -3.39 -12.21 -5.16
N GLY A 80 -2.35 -11.79 -4.43
CA GLY A 80 -1.63 -12.68 -3.52
C GLY A 80 -2.52 -13.25 -2.43
N LEU A 81 -3.41 -12.43 -1.87
CA LEU A 81 -4.36 -12.84 -0.85
C LEU A 81 -5.37 -13.85 -1.43
N ILE A 82 -5.89 -13.59 -2.62
CA ILE A 82 -6.81 -14.49 -3.30
C ILE A 82 -6.16 -15.85 -3.54
N ASP A 83 -4.92 -15.83 -4.03
CA ASP A 83 -4.18 -17.07 -4.32
C ASP A 83 -3.89 -17.86 -3.05
N LYS A 84 -3.46 -17.17 -1.99
CA LYS A 84 -3.07 -17.82 -0.74
C LYS A 84 -4.26 -18.35 0.06
N LEU A 85 -5.29 -17.53 0.22
CA LEU A 85 -6.41 -17.85 1.13
C LEU A 85 -7.61 -18.47 0.42
N PHE A 86 -7.78 -18.20 -0.86
CA PHE A 86 -8.98 -18.60 -1.61
C PHE A 86 -8.66 -19.46 -2.84
N GLY A 87 -7.45 -19.99 -2.91
CA GLY A 87 -7.07 -20.88 -4.01
C GLY A 87 -7.24 -20.28 -5.39
N GLY A 88 -7.08 -18.97 -5.52
CA GLY A 88 -7.25 -18.26 -6.79
C GLY A 88 -8.69 -17.87 -7.12
N SER A 89 -9.64 -18.16 -6.24
CA SER A 89 -11.05 -17.92 -6.50
C SER A 89 -11.50 -16.54 -5.99
N ARG A 90 -11.75 -15.61 -6.92
CA ARG A 90 -12.32 -14.31 -6.58
C ARG A 90 -13.75 -14.45 -6.04
N ARG A 91 -14.47 -15.42 -6.55
CA ARG A 91 -15.82 -15.72 -6.07
C ARG A 91 -15.81 -16.09 -4.59
N ALA A 92 -14.83 -16.88 -4.16
CA ALA A 92 -14.70 -17.27 -2.75
C ALA A 92 -14.42 -16.06 -1.87
N LEU A 93 -13.60 -15.12 -2.33
CA LEU A 93 -13.34 -13.87 -1.61
C LEU A 93 -14.63 -13.07 -1.45
N PHE A 94 -15.37 -12.87 -2.55
CA PHE A 94 -16.63 -12.11 -2.49
C PHE A 94 -17.65 -12.79 -1.59
N SER A 95 -17.72 -14.12 -1.63
CA SER A 95 -18.63 -14.89 -0.78
C SER A 95 -18.30 -14.64 0.70
N ALA A 96 -17.01 -14.66 1.05
CA ALA A 96 -16.57 -14.39 2.42
C ALA A 96 -16.95 -12.97 2.87
N LEU A 97 -16.79 -11.99 1.99
CA LEU A 97 -17.17 -10.61 2.29
C LEU A 97 -18.67 -10.44 2.48
N LEU A 98 -19.49 -11.14 1.69
CA LEU A 98 -20.93 -11.06 1.81
C LEU A 98 -21.47 -11.73 3.07
N GLU A 99 -20.73 -12.69 3.62
CA GLU A 99 -21.09 -13.34 4.89
C GLU A 99 -20.72 -12.50 6.10
N ASP A 100 -19.94 -11.45 5.91
CA ASP A 100 -19.50 -10.57 6.97
C ASP A 100 -20.64 -9.68 7.44
N GLU A 101 -21.06 -9.86 8.68
CA GLU A 101 -22.16 -9.10 9.28
C GLU A 101 -21.84 -7.60 9.47
N SER A 102 -20.57 -7.22 9.32
CA SER A 102 -20.18 -5.82 9.45
C SER A 102 -20.58 -4.97 8.25
N LEU A 103 -20.94 -5.60 7.12
CA LEU A 103 -21.40 -4.87 5.94
C LEU A 103 -22.83 -4.40 6.14
N SER A 104 -23.05 -3.09 6.01
CA SER A 104 -24.38 -2.50 6.10
C SER A 104 -25.17 -2.76 4.81
N ALA A 105 -26.49 -2.63 4.90
CA ALA A 105 -27.34 -2.72 3.71
C ALA A 105 -26.95 -1.69 2.67
N GLU A 106 -26.55 -0.49 3.11
CA GLU A 106 -26.11 0.59 2.24
C GLU A 106 -24.83 0.21 1.49
N GLU A 107 -23.86 -0.36 2.19
CA GLU A 107 -22.62 -0.83 1.57
C GLU A 107 -22.86 -1.94 0.56
N LEU A 108 -23.78 -2.87 0.88
CA LEU A 108 -24.15 -3.94 -0.04
C LEU A 108 -24.80 -3.40 -1.31
N ASP A 109 -25.64 -2.37 -1.18
CA ASP A 109 -26.26 -1.72 -2.34
C ASP A 109 -25.23 -1.04 -3.22
N GLU A 110 -24.24 -0.39 -2.60
CA GLU A 110 -23.14 0.24 -3.33
C GLU A 110 -22.32 -0.79 -4.11
N LEU A 111 -22.02 -1.93 -3.47
CA LEU A 111 -21.27 -3.00 -4.13
C LEU A 111 -22.07 -3.59 -5.30
N ARG A 112 -23.37 -3.77 -5.12
CA ARG A 112 -24.24 -4.24 -6.18
C ARG A 112 -24.22 -3.29 -7.37
N ALA A 113 -24.29 -1.98 -7.11
CA ALA A 113 -24.24 -0.96 -8.15
C ALA A 113 -22.92 -1.01 -8.93
N MET A 114 -21.83 -1.24 -8.25
CA MET A 114 -20.51 -1.38 -8.89
C MET A 114 -20.46 -2.58 -9.84
N ILE A 115 -21.03 -3.70 -9.42
CA ILE A 115 -21.08 -4.93 -10.23
C ILE A 115 -21.93 -4.72 -11.47
N GLU A 116 -23.08 -4.07 -11.32
CA GLU A 116 -24.00 -3.82 -12.42
C GLU A 116 -23.46 -2.86 -13.47
N LYS A 117 -22.50 -2.01 -13.10
CA LYS A 117 -21.86 -1.08 -14.03
C LYS A 117 -20.84 -1.73 -14.95
N LYS A 118 -20.44 -2.93 -14.66
CA LYS A 118 -19.53 -3.68 -15.52
C LYS A 118 -20.32 -4.38 -16.66
#